data_862806835f76ab5390014ae54d6b91ae
#
_entry.id   862806835f76ab5390014ae54d6b91ae
#
_cell.length_a   1.000
_cell.length_b   1.000
_cell.length_c   1.000
_cell.angle_alpha   90.00
_cell.angle_beta   90.00
_cell.angle_gamma   90.00
#
_symmetry.space_group_name_H-M   'P 1'
#
loop_
_entity.id
_entity.type
_entity.pdbx_description
1 polymer ?
#
loop_
_entity_poly.entity_id
_entity_poly.type
_entity_poly.pdbx_seq_one_letter_code
_entity_poly.pdbx_strand_id
1 'polypeptide(L)'
;MEIVLGPPGTGKTTKLLALVEEYLSSGVPPDKIGYFAFTRRAADEAITRAAKKFNLSKKELPYFRTLHSLAFMQAGLHTSQIMTPEKYQEVADWLKIGKFYTGSPTEQGPYKDFGYGDKFLELINISRILRQPLKQTYKDSIVPLKTDWARVEYVARGIEHWKTSYGLQDYAGMLELFIDRQLAPRLEVVFIDEAQDLSPIQWEMVHLLEQYCKICYIAGDDDQAIFRYAGADVNYFVGLGGNVTLLDKSYRIPGSHHDLSKKIINRVVGRREKIFEPREDMGEICWHRHSEEVDLGNGEWLLLSRTTRGAQQIEEEVRRRGHLYIYNGSKSIDSKVLEAVRLWEHLREGNRLTVDQVKLVYKQMLLNSQITYGCKTMPDGQEGVFYTLEDLQRDHGLLHSHPWDVGLGKISERDRTYIKACLRKGESLTETPRIRISTIHSAKGAQATNVMLLTDTMRRPYSMWRKLDGYIDDEARVFYVGLTRATERLHLIHPMFSQGYSIPY
;
A
#
# COMPACT_ATOMS: atom_id res chain seq x y z
N MET A 1 8.22 22.69 -18.19
CA MET A 1 8.24 21.37 -17.48
C MET A 1 9.69 21.01 -17.14
N GLU A 2 9.96 20.67 -15.88
CA GLU A 2 11.26 20.23 -15.38
C GLU A 2 11.13 18.75 -14.95
N ILE A 3 11.97 17.88 -15.48
CA ILE A 3 11.88 16.43 -15.22
C ILE A 3 13.02 16.02 -14.28
N VAL A 4 12.67 15.38 -13.15
CA VAL A 4 13.62 14.85 -12.19
C VAL A 4 13.60 13.31 -12.28
N LEU A 5 14.60 12.75 -12.94
CA LEU A 5 14.78 11.30 -12.98
C LEU A 5 15.55 10.85 -11.74
N GLY A 6 14.95 9.94 -10.98
CA GLY A 6 15.56 9.47 -9.75
C GLY A 6 15.48 7.95 -9.63
N PRO A 7 16.53 7.21 -9.99
CA PRO A 7 16.64 5.79 -9.70
C PRO A 7 16.34 5.43 -8.23
N PRO A 8 16.20 4.14 -7.86
CA PRO A 8 15.84 3.78 -6.51
C PRO A 8 16.82 4.30 -5.47
N GLY A 9 16.32 4.94 -4.42
CA GLY A 9 17.16 5.43 -3.32
C GLY A 9 17.95 6.70 -3.58
N THR A 10 17.78 7.38 -4.73
CA THR A 10 18.50 8.61 -5.06
C THR A 10 17.91 9.88 -4.42
N GLY A 11 16.83 9.74 -3.63
CA GLY A 11 16.28 10.87 -2.89
C GLY A 11 15.33 11.77 -3.68
N LYS A 12 14.57 11.25 -4.67
CA LYS A 12 13.55 12.01 -5.43
C LYS A 12 12.70 12.92 -4.54
N THR A 13 11.97 12.32 -3.61
CA THR A 13 11.08 13.05 -2.68
C THR A 13 11.85 14.08 -1.86
N THR A 14 13.08 13.79 -1.44
CA THR A 14 13.95 14.72 -0.72
C THR A 14 14.33 15.92 -1.60
N LYS A 15 14.65 15.68 -2.88
CA LYS A 15 14.96 16.75 -3.85
C LYS A 15 13.74 17.62 -4.09
N LEU A 16 12.56 17.01 -4.29
CA LEU A 16 11.32 17.78 -4.46
C LEU A 16 11.00 18.63 -3.22
N LEU A 17 11.17 18.10 -2.01
CA LEU A 17 10.96 18.85 -0.77
C LEU A 17 12.00 19.96 -0.57
N ALA A 18 13.24 19.77 -1.04
CA ALA A 18 14.24 20.84 -1.05
C ALA A 18 13.83 21.98 -2.00
N LEU A 19 13.30 21.67 -3.18
CA LEU A 19 12.74 22.68 -4.08
C LEU A 19 11.54 23.40 -3.47
N VAL A 20 10.63 22.68 -2.78
CA VAL A 20 9.55 23.32 -2.01
C VAL A 20 10.10 24.34 -1.01
N GLU A 21 11.19 24.00 -0.31
CA GLU A 21 11.84 24.92 0.62
C GLU A 21 12.39 26.17 -0.06
N GLU A 22 13.01 26.01 -1.22
CA GLU A 22 13.51 27.13 -2.01
C GLU A 22 12.38 28.12 -2.39
N TYR A 23 11.21 27.58 -2.82
CA TYR A 23 10.05 28.41 -3.14
C TYR A 23 9.47 29.10 -1.91
N LEU A 24 9.30 28.39 -0.79
CA LEU A 24 8.82 28.98 0.48
C LEU A 24 9.79 30.08 0.96
N SER A 25 11.10 29.82 0.90
CA SER A 25 12.14 30.79 1.30
C SER A 25 12.20 32.02 0.39
N SER A 26 11.81 31.88 -0.87
CA SER A 26 11.69 33.00 -1.82
C SER A 26 10.39 33.79 -1.66
N GLY A 27 9.54 33.45 -0.67
CA GLY A 27 8.31 34.17 -0.35
C GLY A 27 7.07 33.68 -1.09
N VAL A 28 7.11 32.50 -1.75
CA VAL A 28 5.92 31.90 -2.34
C VAL A 28 5.01 31.39 -1.21
N PRO A 29 3.73 31.81 -1.17
CA PRO A 29 2.80 31.35 -0.15
C PRO A 29 2.59 29.82 -0.20
N PRO A 30 2.46 29.12 0.94
CA PRO A 30 2.28 27.66 0.99
C PRO A 30 1.04 27.17 0.21
N ASP A 31 -0.03 27.96 0.15
CA ASP A 31 -1.25 27.69 -0.62
C ASP A 31 -1.10 27.93 -2.13
N LYS A 32 0.07 28.34 -2.60
CA LYS A 32 0.45 28.47 -4.01
C LYS A 32 1.42 27.37 -4.47
N ILE A 33 1.72 26.40 -3.60
CA ILE A 33 2.59 25.26 -3.90
C ILE A 33 1.74 24.00 -3.94
N GLY A 34 1.73 23.31 -5.09
CA GLY A 34 1.08 22.02 -5.26
C GLY A 34 2.09 20.87 -5.18
N TYR A 35 1.83 19.86 -4.36
CA TYR A 35 2.60 18.62 -4.31
C TYR A 35 1.65 17.42 -4.45
N PHE A 36 1.73 16.73 -5.58
CA PHE A 36 0.81 15.66 -5.91
C PHE A 36 1.55 14.32 -6.01
N ALA A 37 1.16 13.39 -5.14
CA ALA A 37 1.72 12.04 -5.13
C ALA A 37 0.72 11.02 -5.67
N PHE A 38 1.22 9.89 -6.17
CA PHE A 38 0.39 8.82 -6.70
C PHE A 38 -0.46 8.15 -5.61
N THR A 39 0.10 7.90 -4.41
CA THR A 39 -0.59 7.23 -3.31
C THR A 39 -0.88 8.17 -2.14
N ARG A 40 -1.92 7.87 -1.36
CA ARG A 40 -2.24 8.59 -0.11
C ARG A 40 -1.06 8.56 0.86
N ARG A 41 -0.43 7.40 1.02
CA ARG A 41 0.73 7.23 1.91
C ARG A 41 1.88 8.16 1.53
N ALA A 42 2.20 8.27 0.24
CA ALA A 42 3.25 9.17 -0.24
C ALA A 42 2.88 10.65 -0.02
N ALA A 43 1.61 11.01 -0.27
CA ALA A 43 1.11 12.37 0.02
C ALA A 43 1.15 12.69 1.51
N ASP A 44 0.74 11.77 2.39
CA ASP A 44 0.76 11.93 3.85
C ASP A 44 2.20 12.03 4.38
N GLU A 45 3.14 11.30 3.80
CA GLU A 45 4.55 11.40 4.13
C GLU A 45 5.11 12.76 3.71
N ALA A 46 4.83 13.22 2.49
CA ALA A 46 5.28 14.51 1.98
C ALA A 46 4.73 15.67 2.82
N ILE A 47 3.41 15.70 3.10
CA ILE A 47 2.81 16.76 3.92
C ILE A 47 3.36 16.75 5.36
N THR A 48 3.60 15.55 5.93
CA THR A 48 4.14 15.44 7.31
C THR A 48 5.59 15.93 7.37
N ARG A 49 6.42 15.57 6.39
CA ARG A 49 7.80 16.06 6.27
C ARG A 49 7.84 17.56 6.05
N ALA A 50 7.03 18.09 5.13
CA ALA A 50 6.94 19.52 4.85
C ALA A 50 6.47 20.31 6.08
N ALA A 51 5.37 19.88 6.70
CA ALA A 51 4.83 20.51 7.90
C ALA A 51 5.85 20.59 9.04
N LYS A 52 6.55 19.48 9.30
CA LYS A 52 7.61 19.43 10.33
C LYS A 52 8.82 20.30 9.95
N LYS A 53 9.28 20.23 8.69
CA LYS A 53 10.50 20.92 8.23
C LYS A 53 10.32 22.42 8.21
N PHE A 54 9.14 22.91 7.81
CA PHE A 54 8.84 24.33 7.61
C PHE A 54 8.04 24.95 8.77
N ASN A 55 7.78 24.18 9.82
CA ASN A 55 6.96 24.60 10.99
C ASN A 55 5.57 25.12 10.57
N LEU A 56 4.94 24.43 9.61
CA LEU A 56 3.60 24.72 9.11
C LEU A 56 2.60 23.69 9.62
N SER A 57 1.35 24.11 9.77
CA SER A 57 0.25 23.17 9.97
C SER A 57 -0.13 22.49 8.64
N LYS A 58 -0.70 21.30 8.70
CA LYS A 58 -1.20 20.60 7.49
C LYS A 58 -2.29 21.41 6.75
N LYS A 59 -3.00 22.30 7.44
CA LYS A 59 -4.03 23.16 6.85
C LYS A 59 -3.44 24.26 5.95
N GLU A 60 -2.21 24.66 6.21
CA GLU A 60 -1.50 25.65 5.41
C GLU A 60 -0.92 25.07 4.12
N LEU A 61 -0.94 23.74 3.97
CA LEU A 61 -0.50 22.99 2.79
C LEU A 61 -1.69 22.31 2.08
N PRO A 62 -2.70 23.06 1.60
CA PRO A 62 -3.97 22.50 1.10
C PRO A 62 -3.78 21.66 -0.18
N TYR A 63 -2.71 21.85 -0.93
CA TYR A 63 -2.42 21.16 -2.19
C TYR A 63 -1.34 20.10 -2.09
N PHE A 64 -0.99 19.63 -0.88
CA PHE A 64 -0.17 18.44 -0.66
C PHE A 64 -1.07 17.21 -0.55
N ARG A 65 -1.35 16.53 -1.69
CA ARG A 65 -2.37 15.48 -1.76
C ARG A 65 -2.22 14.57 -2.98
N THR A 66 -3.12 13.60 -3.15
CA THR A 66 -3.23 12.85 -4.40
C THR A 66 -4.06 13.61 -5.43
N LEU A 67 -3.89 13.31 -6.73
CA LEU A 67 -4.71 13.89 -7.81
C LEU A 67 -6.21 13.64 -7.60
N HIS A 68 -6.62 12.45 -7.14
CA HIS A 68 -8.02 12.18 -6.79
C HIS A 68 -8.53 13.06 -5.64
N SER A 69 -7.71 13.27 -4.61
CA SER A 69 -8.08 14.16 -3.51
C SER A 69 -8.16 15.63 -3.94
N LEU A 70 -7.34 16.03 -4.90
CA LEU A 70 -7.44 17.35 -5.53
C LEU A 70 -8.77 17.47 -6.30
N ALA A 71 -9.09 16.51 -7.16
CA ALA A 71 -10.32 16.51 -7.94
C ALA A 71 -11.57 16.55 -7.04
N PHE A 72 -11.59 15.74 -5.99
CA PHE A 72 -12.67 15.73 -4.99
C PHE A 72 -12.87 17.11 -4.35
N MET A 73 -11.78 17.75 -3.92
CA MET A 73 -11.82 19.07 -3.27
C MET A 73 -12.26 20.18 -4.24
N GLN A 74 -11.67 20.23 -5.42
CA GLN A 74 -11.93 21.29 -6.41
C GLN A 74 -13.33 21.17 -7.02
N ALA A 75 -13.87 19.96 -7.12
CA ALA A 75 -15.24 19.74 -7.56
C ALA A 75 -16.29 20.04 -6.46
N GLY A 76 -15.87 20.38 -5.24
CA GLY A 76 -16.77 20.67 -4.12
C GLY A 76 -17.63 19.47 -3.70
N LEU A 77 -17.13 18.24 -3.90
CA LEU A 77 -17.87 17.03 -3.60
C LEU A 77 -17.91 16.72 -2.11
N HIS A 78 -19.03 16.15 -1.66
CA HIS A 78 -19.17 15.56 -0.33
C HIS A 78 -19.01 14.03 -0.38
N THR A 79 -18.59 13.42 0.72
CA THR A 79 -18.41 11.96 0.82
C THR A 79 -19.68 11.18 0.51
N SER A 80 -20.87 11.74 0.82
CA SER A 80 -22.17 11.16 0.49
C SER A 80 -22.42 11.03 -1.02
N GLN A 81 -21.73 11.83 -1.84
CA GLN A 81 -21.84 11.82 -3.30
C GLN A 81 -20.88 10.84 -3.98
N ILE A 82 -20.11 10.07 -3.19
CA ILE A 82 -19.17 9.11 -3.74
C ILE A 82 -19.80 7.72 -3.80
N MET A 83 -19.54 7.00 -4.89
CA MET A 83 -19.91 5.60 -5.03
C MET A 83 -19.18 4.75 -3.98
N THR A 84 -19.95 4.13 -3.09
CA THR A 84 -19.45 3.19 -2.08
C THR A 84 -19.72 1.74 -2.51
N PRO A 85 -19.12 0.74 -1.87
CA PRO A 85 -19.43 -0.67 -2.10
C PRO A 85 -20.94 -0.98 -2.03
N GLU A 86 -21.63 -0.39 -1.06
CA GLU A 86 -23.06 -0.57 -0.86
C GLU A 86 -23.86 0.00 -2.03
N LYS A 87 -23.54 1.21 -2.48
CA LYS A 87 -24.18 1.84 -3.64
C LYS A 87 -23.92 1.07 -4.95
N TYR A 88 -22.72 0.51 -5.13
CA TYR A 88 -22.44 -0.38 -6.25
C TYR A 88 -23.27 -1.66 -6.18
N GLN A 89 -23.51 -2.20 -4.97
CA GLN A 89 -24.38 -3.36 -4.81
C GLN A 89 -25.84 -3.03 -5.16
N GLU A 90 -26.35 -1.86 -4.77
CA GLU A 90 -27.70 -1.40 -5.15
C GLU A 90 -27.84 -1.30 -6.69
N VAL A 91 -26.83 -0.77 -7.37
CA VAL A 91 -26.79 -0.74 -8.87
C VAL A 91 -26.77 -2.16 -9.45
N ALA A 92 -25.99 -3.07 -8.87
CA ALA A 92 -25.90 -4.44 -9.33
C ALA A 92 -27.24 -5.17 -9.20
N ASP A 93 -27.93 -4.98 -8.09
CA ASP A 93 -29.24 -5.57 -7.83
C ASP A 93 -30.30 -5.01 -8.79
N TRP A 94 -30.28 -3.69 -9.03
CA TRP A 94 -31.16 -3.04 -10.00
C TRP A 94 -30.93 -3.54 -11.43
N LEU A 95 -29.65 -3.70 -11.86
CA LEU A 95 -29.29 -4.22 -13.19
C LEU A 95 -29.42 -5.75 -13.30
N LYS A 96 -29.65 -6.46 -12.21
CA LYS A 96 -29.69 -7.93 -12.13
C LYS A 96 -28.42 -8.60 -12.68
N ILE A 97 -27.26 -8.10 -12.25
CA ILE A 97 -25.94 -8.56 -12.75
C ILE A 97 -25.07 -9.26 -11.69
N GLY A 98 -25.63 -9.58 -10.54
CA GLY A 98 -24.91 -10.22 -9.45
C GLY A 98 -24.14 -9.21 -8.59
N LYS A 99 -23.17 -9.69 -7.80
CA LYS A 99 -22.44 -8.81 -6.86
C LYS A 99 -21.29 -8.06 -7.54
N PHE A 100 -21.14 -6.79 -7.19
CA PHE A 100 -19.90 -6.04 -7.43
C PHE A 100 -18.97 -6.18 -6.22
N TYR A 101 -17.74 -6.55 -6.48
CA TYR A 101 -16.68 -6.54 -5.48
C TYR A 101 -15.85 -5.27 -5.66
N THR A 102 -15.98 -4.31 -4.76
CA THR A 102 -15.42 -2.95 -4.91
C THR A 102 -14.08 -2.77 -4.18
N GLY A 103 -13.26 -3.82 -4.08
CA GLY A 103 -11.91 -3.71 -3.55
C GLY A 103 -11.02 -2.90 -4.51
N SER A 104 -10.29 -1.90 -3.98
CA SER A 104 -9.34 -1.13 -4.79
C SER A 104 -8.27 -2.05 -5.38
N PRO A 105 -8.07 -2.07 -6.71
CA PRO A 105 -7.03 -2.89 -7.34
C PRO A 105 -5.61 -2.49 -6.92
N THR A 106 -5.42 -1.26 -6.43
CA THR A 106 -4.11 -0.65 -6.19
C THR A 106 -3.45 -1.06 -4.88
N GLU A 107 -4.21 -1.51 -3.87
CA GLU A 107 -3.65 -1.80 -2.54
C GLU A 107 -3.53 -3.28 -2.20
N GLN A 108 -4.18 -4.20 -2.93
CA GLN A 108 -4.25 -5.62 -2.57
C GLN A 108 -3.63 -6.58 -3.58
N GLY A 109 -2.93 -6.08 -4.60
CA GLY A 109 -2.41 -6.94 -5.70
C GLY A 109 -3.53 -7.42 -6.64
N PRO A 110 -3.19 -8.02 -7.78
CA PRO A 110 -4.07 -8.12 -8.92
C PRO A 110 -5.19 -9.14 -8.88
N TYR A 111 -5.44 -9.92 -7.85
CA TYR A 111 -6.55 -10.91 -7.94
C TYR A 111 -7.06 -11.40 -6.58
N LYS A 112 -8.29 -10.99 -6.22
CA LYS A 112 -9.29 -11.86 -5.61
C LYS A 112 -10.18 -12.39 -6.74
N ASP A 113 -10.77 -13.56 -6.58
CA ASP A 113 -11.75 -14.12 -7.52
C ASP A 113 -12.88 -13.11 -7.73
N PHE A 114 -12.85 -12.41 -8.88
CA PHE A 114 -13.87 -11.44 -9.24
C PHE A 114 -15.16 -12.15 -9.64
N GLY A 115 -16.25 -11.73 -9.05
CA GLY A 115 -17.59 -12.10 -9.49
C GLY A 115 -17.86 -11.63 -10.92
N TYR A 116 -18.94 -12.15 -11.54
CA TYR A 116 -19.31 -11.79 -12.92
C TYR A 116 -19.56 -10.27 -13.07
N GLY A 117 -20.16 -9.62 -12.06
CA GLY A 117 -20.42 -8.18 -12.06
C GLY A 117 -19.16 -7.32 -12.01
N ASP A 118 -18.12 -7.79 -11.29
CA ASP A 118 -16.85 -7.06 -11.15
C ASP A 118 -16.14 -6.85 -12.49
N LYS A 119 -16.25 -7.81 -13.39
CA LYS A 119 -15.63 -7.73 -14.71
C LYS A 119 -16.20 -6.59 -15.56
N PHE A 120 -17.49 -6.29 -15.44
CA PHE A 120 -18.09 -5.14 -16.11
C PHE A 120 -17.55 -3.83 -15.52
N LEU A 121 -17.55 -3.72 -14.19
CA LEU A 121 -17.09 -2.51 -13.51
C LEU A 121 -15.62 -2.23 -13.80
N GLU A 122 -14.80 -3.27 -13.78
CA GLU A 122 -13.37 -3.15 -14.11
C GLU A 122 -13.16 -2.72 -15.58
N LEU A 123 -13.87 -3.34 -16.52
CA LEU A 123 -13.81 -2.97 -17.94
C LEU A 123 -14.22 -1.51 -18.18
N ILE A 124 -15.31 -1.08 -17.55
CA ILE A 124 -15.80 0.29 -17.65
C ILE A 124 -14.78 1.26 -17.05
N ASN A 125 -14.25 0.96 -15.87
CA ASN A 125 -13.28 1.82 -15.22
C ASN A 125 -11.97 1.93 -16.01
N ILE A 126 -11.44 0.79 -16.49
CA ILE A 126 -10.18 0.82 -17.25
C ILE A 126 -10.33 1.58 -18.58
N SER A 127 -11.48 1.48 -19.26
CA SER A 127 -11.73 2.25 -20.48
C SER A 127 -11.67 3.77 -20.23
N ARG A 128 -12.22 4.22 -19.11
CA ARG A 128 -12.22 5.64 -18.70
C ARG A 128 -10.83 6.10 -18.28
N ILE A 129 -10.13 5.30 -17.46
CA ILE A 129 -8.77 5.58 -17.01
C ILE A 129 -7.79 5.69 -18.19
N LEU A 130 -7.95 4.81 -19.20
CA LEU A 130 -7.14 4.81 -20.41
C LEU A 130 -7.61 5.83 -21.46
N ARG A 131 -8.73 6.53 -21.23
CA ARG A 131 -9.36 7.44 -22.21
C ARG A 131 -9.63 6.77 -23.54
N GLN A 132 -9.99 5.47 -23.51
CA GLN A 132 -10.33 4.67 -24.69
C GLN A 132 -11.83 4.42 -24.76
N PRO A 133 -12.41 4.36 -25.98
CA PRO A 133 -13.80 3.95 -26.14
C PRO A 133 -14.06 2.57 -25.53
N LEU A 134 -15.12 2.43 -24.72
CA LEU A 134 -15.46 1.17 -24.04
C LEU A 134 -15.55 -0.02 -25.00
N LYS A 135 -16.08 0.20 -26.22
CA LYS A 135 -16.17 -0.84 -27.26
C LYS A 135 -14.79 -1.34 -27.72
N GLN A 136 -13.81 -0.44 -27.78
CA GLN A 136 -12.44 -0.83 -28.13
C GLN A 136 -11.81 -1.62 -26.99
N THR A 137 -11.93 -1.13 -25.76
CA THR A 137 -11.44 -1.83 -24.56
C THR A 137 -12.07 -3.23 -24.44
N TYR A 138 -13.37 -3.37 -24.74
CA TYR A 138 -14.05 -4.67 -24.78
C TYR A 138 -13.47 -5.62 -25.86
N LYS A 139 -13.16 -5.12 -27.07
CA LYS A 139 -12.55 -5.90 -28.13
C LYS A 139 -11.12 -6.34 -27.81
N ASP A 140 -10.36 -5.47 -27.13
CA ASP A 140 -8.98 -5.72 -26.75
C ASP A 140 -8.86 -6.61 -25.50
N SER A 141 -9.98 -6.89 -24.83
CA SER A 141 -10.05 -7.70 -23.63
C SER A 141 -9.61 -9.14 -23.88
N ILE A 142 -8.65 -9.62 -23.09
CA ILE A 142 -8.13 -11.01 -23.17
C ILE A 142 -9.02 -11.98 -22.39
N VAL A 143 -9.71 -11.51 -21.37
CA VAL A 143 -10.65 -12.32 -20.62
C VAL A 143 -11.98 -12.32 -21.36
N PRO A 144 -12.43 -13.48 -21.88
CA PRO A 144 -13.74 -13.56 -22.44
C PRO A 144 -14.75 -13.22 -21.33
N LEU A 145 -15.27 -12.00 -21.38
CA LEU A 145 -16.57 -11.77 -20.81
C LEU A 145 -17.46 -12.77 -21.57
N LYS A 146 -17.97 -13.80 -20.90
CA LYS A 146 -18.94 -14.73 -21.51
C LYS A 146 -20.27 -13.97 -21.75
N THR A 147 -20.19 -12.86 -22.46
CA THR A 147 -21.30 -11.95 -22.72
C THR A 147 -21.04 -11.18 -24.02
N ASP A 148 -22.08 -10.68 -24.63
CA ASP A 148 -22.02 -9.85 -25.83
C ASP A 148 -21.82 -8.35 -25.52
N TRP A 149 -21.54 -7.59 -26.55
CA TRP A 149 -21.38 -6.13 -26.44
C TRP A 149 -22.64 -5.44 -25.92
N ALA A 150 -23.83 -5.89 -26.32
CA ALA A 150 -25.10 -5.27 -25.91
C ALA A 150 -25.27 -5.29 -24.40
N ARG A 151 -24.85 -6.39 -23.77
CA ARG A 151 -24.89 -6.50 -22.29
C ARG A 151 -23.89 -5.58 -21.61
N VAL A 152 -22.67 -5.46 -22.16
CA VAL A 152 -21.65 -4.53 -21.65
C VAL A 152 -22.15 -3.08 -21.73
N GLU A 153 -22.69 -2.69 -22.88
CA GLU A 153 -23.22 -1.35 -23.09
C GLU A 153 -24.42 -1.07 -22.18
N TYR A 154 -25.33 -2.02 -22.00
CA TYR A 154 -26.46 -1.91 -21.08
C TYR A 154 -26.00 -1.65 -19.65
N VAL A 155 -25.03 -2.42 -19.15
CA VAL A 155 -24.49 -2.24 -17.79
C VAL A 155 -23.81 -0.89 -17.65
N ALA A 156 -22.98 -0.49 -18.60
CA ALA A 156 -22.29 0.79 -18.56
C ALA A 156 -23.27 1.99 -18.54
N ARG A 157 -24.28 1.96 -19.41
CA ARG A 157 -25.34 2.99 -19.43
C ARG A 157 -26.16 2.99 -18.15
N GLY A 158 -26.43 1.81 -17.58
CA GLY A 158 -27.18 1.69 -16.33
C GLY A 158 -26.42 2.29 -15.14
N ILE A 159 -25.12 2.00 -15.02
CA ILE A 159 -24.28 2.59 -13.95
C ILE A 159 -24.25 4.12 -14.11
N GLU A 160 -24.06 4.64 -15.31
CA GLU A 160 -24.01 6.08 -15.57
C GLU A 160 -25.34 6.75 -15.30
N HIS A 161 -26.45 6.16 -15.72
CA HIS A 161 -27.80 6.64 -15.41
C HIS A 161 -28.04 6.69 -13.91
N TRP A 162 -27.67 5.65 -13.16
CA TRP A 162 -27.79 5.61 -11.71
C TRP A 162 -26.98 6.74 -11.06
N LYS A 163 -25.70 6.87 -11.40
CA LYS A 163 -24.86 7.95 -10.87
C LYS A 163 -25.46 9.33 -11.13
N THR A 164 -25.92 9.57 -12.34
CA THR A 164 -26.54 10.84 -12.72
C THR A 164 -27.82 11.11 -11.94
N SER A 165 -28.70 10.09 -11.80
CA SER A 165 -29.99 10.22 -11.11
C SER A 165 -29.85 10.53 -9.62
N TYR A 166 -28.78 10.04 -8.98
CA TYR A 166 -28.53 10.24 -7.56
C TYR A 166 -27.42 11.28 -7.27
N GLY A 167 -26.91 11.95 -8.28
CA GLY A 167 -25.82 12.95 -8.13
C GLY A 167 -24.51 12.33 -7.58
N LEU A 168 -24.21 11.10 -8.00
CA LEU A 168 -23.06 10.34 -7.48
C LEU A 168 -21.87 10.41 -8.45
N GLN A 169 -20.67 10.30 -7.88
CA GLN A 169 -19.42 10.22 -8.61
C GLN A 169 -18.60 9.00 -8.16
N ASP A 170 -17.99 8.31 -9.11
CA ASP A 170 -16.95 7.33 -8.84
C ASP A 170 -15.55 7.96 -8.99
N TYR A 171 -14.50 7.19 -8.69
CA TYR A 171 -13.13 7.69 -8.73
C TYR A 171 -12.71 8.20 -10.11
N ALA A 172 -13.07 7.52 -11.20
CA ALA A 172 -12.80 8.01 -12.56
C ALA A 172 -13.62 9.27 -12.87
N GLY A 173 -14.91 9.30 -12.46
CA GLY A 173 -15.79 10.45 -12.68
C GLY A 173 -15.33 11.72 -11.97
N MET A 174 -14.67 11.60 -10.82
CA MET A 174 -14.06 12.78 -10.16
C MET A 174 -12.96 13.41 -11.01
N LEU A 175 -12.12 12.58 -11.65
CA LEU A 175 -11.04 13.07 -12.52
C LEU A 175 -11.61 13.66 -13.81
N GLU A 176 -12.61 13.02 -14.41
CA GLU A 176 -13.33 13.54 -15.59
C GLU A 176 -13.96 14.90 -15.27
N LEU A 177 -14.66 15.01 -14.14
CA LEU A 177 -15.30 16.25 -13.72
C LEU A 177 -14.29 17.39 -13.52
N PHE A 178 -13.13 17.09 -12.96
CA PHE A 178 -12.02 18.05 -12.79
C PHE A 178 -11.53 18.58 -14.13
N ILE A 179 -11.32 17.68 -15.10
CA ILE A 179 -10.83 18.02 -16.44
C ILE A 179 -11.89 18.80 -17.21
N ASP A 180 -13.13 18.29 -17.28
CA ASP A 180 -14.21 18.84 -18.10
C ASP A 180 -14.62 20.25 -17.64
N ARG A 181 -14.57 20.51 -16.33
CA ARG A 181 -14.88 21.83 -15.73
C ARG A 181 -13.66 22.73 -15.55
N GLN A 182 -12.47 22.31 -15.99
CA GLN A 182 -11.24 23.11 -15.90
C GLN A 182 -10.93 23.58 -14.45
N LEU A 183 -11.03 22.65 -13.47
CA LEU A 183 -10.99 22.97 -12.05
C LEU A 183 -9.57 23.10 -11.47
N ALA A 184 -8.53 23.29 -12.29
CA ALA A 184 -7.17 23.44 -11.81
C ALA A 184 -7.00 24.73 -11.00
N PRO A 185 -6.43 24.67 -9.78
CA PRO A 185 -6.11 25.87 -9.00
C PRO A 185 -4.95 26.63 -9.66
N ARG A 186 -4.95 27.96 -9.51
CA ARG A 186 -3.81 28.78 -9.95
C ARG A 186 -2.68 28.68 -8.92
N LEU A 187 -1.62 28.02 -9.29
CA LEU A 187 -0.44 27.77 -8.44
C LEU A 187 0.80 28.47 -9.00
N GLU A 188 1.76 28.77 -8.15
CA GLU A 188 3.08 29.24 -8.58
C GLU A 188 3.92 28.07 -9.09
N VAL A 189 3.92 26.97 -8.34
CA VAL A 189 4.70 25.77 -8.66
C VAL A 189 3.91 24.50 -8.36
N VAL A 190 4.11 23.50 -9.22
CA VAL A 190 3.51 22.15 -9.09
C VAL A 190 4.61 21.11 -9.07
N PHE A 191 4.51 20.17 -8.14
CA PHE A 191 5.36 18.99 -8.04
C PHE A 191 4.52 17.74 -8.21
N ILE A 192 4.91 16.87 -9.14
CA ILE A 192 4.29 15.56 -9.38
C ILE A 192 5.31 14.50 -9.00
N ASP A 193 5.04 13.70 -7.99
CA ASP A 193 5.91 12.60 -7.54
C ASP A 193 5.40 11.24 -8.04
N GLU A 194 6.31 10.31 -8.31
CA GLU A 194 6.03 8.97 -8.86
C GLU A 194 5.24 9.03 -10.20
N ALA A 195 5.56 9.98 -11.06
CA ALA A 195 4.81 10.27 -12.29
C ALA A 195 4.78 9.10 -13.31
N GLN A 196 5.72 8.16 -13.25
CA GLN A 196 5.72 6.96 -14.10
C GLN A 196 4.52 6.02 -13.85
N ASP A 197 3.80 6.22 -12.75
CA ASP A 197 2.62 5.42 -12.42
C ASP A 197 1.29 6.07 -12.81
N LEU A 198 1.34 7.26 -13.41
CA LEU A 198 0.16 7.99 -13.82
C LEU A 198 -0.51 7.34 -15.05
N SER A 199 -1.83 7.27 -15.00
CA SER A 199 -2.68 6.85 -16.12
C SER A 199 -2.96 8.00 -17.10
N PRO A 200 -3.44 7.74 -18.32
CA PRO A 200 -3.76 8.78 -19.30
C PRO A 200 -4.68 9.88 -18.75
N ILE A 201 -5.76 9.54 -18.04
CA ILE A 201 -6.64 10.56 -17.44
C ILE A 201 -5.93 11.41 -16.38
N GLN A 202 -4.99 10.83 -15.62
CA GLN A 202 -4.19 11.58 -14.65
C GLN A 202 -3.17 12.48 -15.35
N TRP A 203 -2.64 12.07 -16.48
CA TRP A 203 -1.80 12.93 -17.32
C TRP A 203 -2.57 14.13 -17.88
N GLU A 204 -3.82 13.96 -18.29
CA GLU A 204 -4.67 15.09 -18.67
C GLU A 204 -4.85 16.10 -17.51
N MET A 205 -5.03 15.60 -16.27
CA MET A 205 -5.05 16.48 -15.09
C MET A 205 -3.72 17.22 -14.87
N VAL A 206 -2.58 16.54 -15.05
CA VAL A 206 -1.25 17.15 -14.91
C VAL A 206 -1.05 18.24 -15.96
N HIS A 207 -1.45 18.01 -17.21
CA HIS A 207 -1.41 19.04 -18.26
C HIS A 207 -2.29 20.23 -17.94
N LEU A 208 -3.47 19.98 -17.38
CA LEU A 208 -4.33 21.08 -16.95
C LEU A 208 -3.67 21.89 -15.82
N LEU A 209 -3.05 21.23 -14.84
CA LEU A 209 -2.30 21.91 -13.78
C LEU A 209 -1.10 22.69 -14.34
N GLU A 210 -0.39 22.15 -15.33
CA GLU A 210 0.73 22.82 -15.99
C GLU A 210 0.31 24.14 -16.66
N GLN A 211 -0.88 24.19 -17.26
CA GLN A 211 -1.42 25.41 -17.86
C GLN A 211 -1.71 26.52 -16.84
N TYR A 212 -1.97 26.13 -15.57
CA TYR A 212 -2.36 27.04 -14.49
C TYR A 212 -1.26 27.26 -13.44
N CYS A 213 -0.02 26.82 -13.71
CA CYS A 213 1.13 27.09 -12.86
C CYS A 213 2.28 27.74 -13.66
N LYS A 214 3.24 28.37 -12.98
CA LYS A 214 4.41 28.96 -13.64
C LYS A 214 5.46 27.90 -13.97
N ILE A 215 5.64 26.93 -13.07
CA ILE A 215 6.65 25.85 -13.23
C ILE A 215 6.02 24.54 -12.75
N CYS A 216 6.24 23.47 -13.53
CA CYS A 216 5.82 22.12 -13.18
C CYS A 216 7.05 21.19 -13.13
N TYR A 217 7.31 20.59 -11.95
CA TYR A 217 8.34 19.58 -11.74
C TYR A 217 7.68 18.20 -11.77
N ILE A 218 8.23 17.32 -12.61
CA ILE A 218 7.75 15.93 -12.73
C ILE A 218 8.87 15.00 -12.31
N ALA A 219 8.69 14.29 -11.20
CA ALA A 219 9.66 13.33 -10.70
C ALA A 219 9.18 11.90 -10.89
N GLY A 220 10.10 11.02 -11.29
CA GLY A 220 9.77 9.62 -11.49
C GLY A 220 10.98 8.76 -11.87
N ASP A 221 10.68 7.48 -12.08
CA ASP A 221 11.60 6.47 -12.55
C ASP A 221 10.86 5.40 -13.35
N ASP A 222 10.98 5.42 -14.67
CA ASP A 222 10.33 4.45 -15.56
C ASP A 222 10.75 2.99 -15.29
N ASP A 223 11.92 2.77 -14.71
CA ASP A 223 12.38 1.46 -14.28
C ASP A 223 11.60 0.93 -13.07
N GLN A 224 10.90 1.80 -12.34
CA GLN A 224 9.99 1.46 -11.24
C GLN A 224 8.51 1.54 -11.62
N ALA A 225 8.18 1.62 -12.92
CA ALA A 225 6.79 1.65 -13.40
C ALA A 225 6.18 0.24 -13.37
N ILE A 226 5.53 -0.12 -12.28
CA ILE A 226 4.98 -1.46 -12.05
C ILE A 226 3.44 -1.51 -12.03
N PHE A 227 2.76 -0.39 -12.31
CA PHE A 227 1.30 -0.29 -12.26
C PHE A 227 0.62 -0.21 -13.65
N ARG A 228 1.32 -0.67 -14.72
CA ARG A 228 0.72 -0.72 -16.07
C ARG A 228 -0.57 -1.53 -16.13
N TYR A 229 -0.67 -2.58 -15.34
CA TYR A 229 -1.89 -3.38 -15.22
C TYR A 229 -3.08 -2.58 -14.67
N ALA A 230 -2.82 -1.54 -13.87
CA ALA A 230 -3.83 -0.62 -13.32
C ALA A 230 -4.07 0.62 -14.21
N GLY A 231 -3.48 0.65 -15.40
CA GLY A 231 -3.67 1.69 -16.40
C GLY A 231 -2.56 2.75 -16.45
N ALA A 232 -1.45 2.58 -15.73
CA ALA A 232 -0.30 3.50 -15.84
C ALA A 232 0.26 3.52 -17.27
N ASP A 233 0.64 4.69 -17.76
CA ASP A 233 1.24 4.88 -19.09
C ASP A 233 2.72 5.24 -18.98
N VAL A 234 3.56 4.21 -18.86
CA VAL A 234 4.99 4.38 -18.78
C VAL A 234 5.58 4.95 -20.08
N ASN A 235 5.01 4.62 -21.23
CA ASN A 235 5.50 5.11 -22.52
C ASN A 235 5.31 6.62 -22.62
N TYR A 236 4.22 7.14 -22.08
CA TYR A 236 4.00 8.58 -21.99
C TYR A 236 5.08 9.25 -21.14
N PHE A 237 5.39 8.72 -19.95
CA PHE A 237 6.44 9.23 -19.09
C PHE A 237 7.82 9.18 -19.77
N VAL A 238 8.15 8.08 -20.45
CA VAL A 238 9.42 7.94 -21.21
C VAL A 238 9.50 8.95 -22.36
N GLY A 239 8.38 9.26 -23.01
CA GLY A 239 8.29 10.22 -24.12
C GLY A 239 8.29 11.69 -23.73
N LEU A 240 8.22 12.05 -22.43
CA LEU A 240 8.17 13.44 -21.99
C LEU A 240 9.38 14.22 -22.45
N GLY A 241 9.14 15.39 -23.09
CA GLY A 241 10.14 16.39 -23.39
C GLY A 241 10.30 17.41 -22.25
N GLY A 242 11.47 18.03 -22.13
CA GLY A 242 11.75 19.04 -21.12
C GLY A 242 13.20 18.99 -20.63
N ASN A 243 13.52 19.85 -19.67
CA ASN A 243 14.82 19.83 -19.02
C ASN A 243 14.90 18.64 -18.06
N VAL A 244 15.89 17.78 -18.24
CA VAL A 244 16.05 16.55 -17.46
C VAL A 244 17.19 16.70 -16.47
N THR A 245 16.89 16.54 -15.18
CA THR A 245 17.87 16.40 -14.11
C THR A 245 17.90 14.94 -13.65
N LEU A 246 19.03 14.26 -13.78
CA LEU A 246 19.23 12.92 -13.26
C LEU A 246 19.83 13.01 -11.85
N LEU A 247 19.22 12.31 -10.88
CA LEU A 247 19.81 12.06 -9.57
C LEU A 247 20.72 10.83 -9.69
N ASP A 248 22.01 11.03 -9.67
CA ASP A 248 23.03 10.07 -10.07
C ASP A 248 23.66 9.27 -8.93
N LYS A 249 23.23 9.48 -7.67
CA LYS A 249 23.75 8.74 -6.51
C LYS A 249 22.61 8.12 -5.67
N SER A 250 22.68 6.82 -5.47
CA SER A 250 21.76 6.10 -4.55
C SER A 250 22.32 6.09 -3.13
N TYR A 251 21.46 6.46 -2.17
CA TYR A 251 21.73 6.37 -0.73
C TYR A 251 21.16 5.09 -0.10
N ARG A 252 20.60 4.20 -0.91
CA ARG A 252 19.95 2.98 -0.48
C ARG A 252 20.68 1.72 -0.96
N ILE A 253 21.01 1.64 -2.23
CA ILE A 253 21.36 0.41 -2.91
C ILE A 253 22.85 0.14 -2.77
N PRO A 254 23.27 -0.99 -2.16
CA PRO A 254 24.66 -1.43 -2.15
C PRO A 254 25.17 -1.85 -3.54
N GLY A 255 26.49 -1.92 -3.73
CA GLY A 255 27.11 -2.21 -5.01
C GLY A 255 26.65 -3.52 -5.66
N SER A 256 26.63 -4.65 -4.91
CA SER A 256 26.21 -5.94 -5.46
C SER A 256 24.73 -5.96 -5.87
N HIS A 257 23.86 -5.29 -5.09
CA HIS A 257 22.44 -5.18 -5.42
C HIS A 257 22.23 -4.30 -6.66
N HIS A 258 23.01 -3.23 -6.81
CA HIS A 258 22.99 -2.39 -7.99
C HIS A 258 23.36 -3.19 -9.25
N ASP A 259 24.48 -3.92 -9.22
CA ASP A 259 24.97 -4.71 -10.36
C ASP A 259 23.95 -5.78 -10.77
N LEU A 260 23.36 -6.47 -9.80
CA LEU A 260 22.33 -7.46 -10.06
C LEU A 260 21.06 -6.82 -10.65
N SER A 261 20.59 -5.73 -10.06
CA SER A 261 19.39 -5.02 -10.51
C SER A 261 19.58 -4.42 -11.92
N LYS A 262 20.80 -3.94 -12.24
CA LYS A 262 21.17 -3.45 -13.57
C LYS A 262 21.10 -4.57 -14.63
N LYS A 263 21.57 -5.80 -14.32
CA LYS A 263 21.43 -6.95 -15.23
C LYS A 263 19.97 -7.26 -15.56
N ILE A 264 19.06 -7.02 -14.61
CA ILE A 264 17.60 -7.25 -14.80
C ILE A 264 16.99 -6.13 -15.63
N ILE A 265 17.20 -4.87 -15.24
CA ILE A 265 16.52 -3.75 -15.87
C ILE A 265 17.01 -3.48 -17.31
N ASN A 266 18.22 -3.85 -17.64
CA ASN A 266 18.76 -3.75 -19.00
C ASN A 266 18.08 -4.72 -20.00
N ARG A 267 17.22 -5.64 -19.53
CA ARG A 267 16.37 -6.46 -20.41
C ARG A 267 15.16 -5.69 -20.95
N VAL A 268 14.80 -4.59 -20.30
CA VAL A 268 13.65 -3.77 -20.67
C VAL A 268 13.94 -2.97 -21.93
N VAL A 269 13.03 -3.09 -22.89
CA VAL A 269 13.07 -2.30 -24.13
C VAL A 269 12.21 -1.04 -23.93
N GLY A 270 12.64 0.11 -24.44
CA GLY A 270 11.86 1.36 -24.32
C GLY A 270 11.89 1.96 -22.90
N ARG A 271 13.07 2.16 -22.37
CA ARG A 271 13.34 2.86 -21.10
C ARG A 271 14.23 4.08 -21.34
N ARG A 272 14.19 5.05 -20.42
CA ARG A 272 15.21 6.12 -20.38
C ARG A 272 16.50 5.53 -19.85
N GLU A 273 17.61 5.74 -20.55
CA GLU A 273 18.92 5.36 -20.05
C GLU A 273 19.27 6.21 -18.83
N LYS A 274 19.70 5.55 -17.76
CA LYS A 274 20.06 6.17 -16.48
C LYS A 274 21.33 5.51 -15.96
N ILE A 275 22.35 6.32 -15.72
CA ILE A 275 23.57 5.88 -15.06
C ILE A 275 23.58 6.52 -13.68
N PHE A 276 23.66 5.71 -12.65
CA PHE A 276 23.75 6.16 -11.26
C PHE A 276 24.71 5.29 -10.46
N GLU A 277 25.26 5.88 -9.42
CA GLU A 277 26.20 5.22 -8.53
C GLU A 277 25.47 4.57 -7.36
N PRO A 278 25.86 3.34 -6.96
CA PRO A 278 25.37 2.73 -5.73
C PRO A 278 25.95 3.44 -4.49
N ARG A 279 25.54 2.98 -3.33
CA ARG A 279 26.18 3.29 -2.05
C ARG A 279 27.58 2.65 -2.01
N GLU A 280 28.47 3.17 -1.18
CA GLU A 280 29.90 2.74 -1.12
C GLU A 280 30.07 1.28 -0.66
N ASP A 281 29.19 0.76 0.18
CA ASP A 281 29.23 -0.63 0.65
C ASP A 281 28.71 -1.59 -0.41
N MET A 282 29.24 -2.80 -0.41
CA MET A 282 28.89 -3.81 -1.41
C MET A 282 27.54 -4.48 -1.11
N GLY A 283 27.17 -4.63 0.17
CA GLY A 283 26.00 -5.46 0.55
C GLY A 283 26.24 -6.94 0.31
N GLU A 284 25.26 -7.74 0.66
CA GLU A 284 25.33 -9.21 0.57
C GLU A 284 24.14 -9.77 -0.21
N ILE A 285 24.38 -10.72 -1.12
CA ILE A 285 23.34 -11.46 -1.83
C ILE A 285 23.50 -12.95 -1.48
N CYS A 286 22.45 -13.51 -0.88
CA CYS A 286 22.40 -14.90 -0.49
C CYS A 286 21.35 -15.65 -1.29
N TRP A 287 21.69 -16.82 -1.83
CA TRP A 287 20.75 -17.70 -2.50
C TRP A 287 20.35 -18.86 -1.59
N HIS A 288 19.05 -19.17 -1.56
CA HIS A 288 18.48 -20.26 -0.78
C HIS A 288 17.56 -21.10 -1.64
N ARG A 289 17.52 -22.40 -1.36
CA ARG A 289 16.56 -23.32 -2.00
C ARG A 289 15.15 -23.10 -1.46
N HIS A 290 15.07 -22.91 -0.14
CA HIS A 290 13.80 -22.74 0.57
C HIS A 290 13.85 -21.53 1.50
N SER A 291 12.70 -20.86 1.68
CA SER A 291 12.56 -19.71 2.58
C SER A 291 12.87 -20.06 4.05
N GLU A 292 12.69 -21.32 4.41
CA GLU A 292 12.96 -21.84 5.76
C GLU A 292 14.46 -21.79 6.15
N GLU A 293 15.36 -21.77 5.16
CA GLU A 293 16.81 -21.66 5.35
C GLU A 293 17.24 -20.26 5.80
N VAL A 294 16.38 -19.24 5.60
CA VAL A 294 16.67 -17.86 5.99
C VAL A 294 16.44 -17.69 7.49
N ASP A 295 17.48 -17.31 8.24
CA ASP A 295 17.32 -16.96 9.65
C ASP A 295 16.71 -15.57 9.80
N LEU A 296 15.49 -15.51 10.34
CA LEU A 296 14.76 -14.28 10.62
C LEU A 296 15.03 -13.74 12.03
N GLY A 297 16.08 -14.18 12.70
CA GLY A 297 16.35 -13.92 14.12
C GLY A 297 16.54 -12.45 14.47
N ASN A 298 17.25 -11.66 13.69
CA ASN A 298 17.61 -10.28 13.99
C ASN A 298 17.37 -9.32 12.83
N GLY A 299 17.27 -8.02 13.13
CA GLY A 299 17.15 -6.93 12.16
C GLY A 299 15.74 -6.72 11.62
N GLU A 300 15.58 -5.70 10.80
CA GLU A 300 14.34 -5.42 10.07
C GLU A 300 14.26 -6.25 8.80
N TRP A 301 13.10 -6.85 8.58
CA TRP A 301 12.84 -7.73 7.45
C TRP A 301 11.69 -7.25 6.59
N LEU A 302 11.88 -7.35 5.27
CA LEU A 302 10.83 -7.19 4.29
C LEU A 302 10.79 -8.46 3.44
N LEU A 303 9.74 -9.26 3.62
CA LEU A 303 9.55 -10.54 2.93
C LEU A 303 8.62 -10.33 1.75
N LEU A 304 9.13 -10.57 0.55
CA LEU A 304 8.49 -10.19 -0.70
C LEU A 304 8.12 -11.37 -1.57
N SER A 305 6.95 -11.29 -2.16
CA SER A 305 6.52 -12.20 -3.23
C SER A 305 5.93 -11.42 -4.40
N ARG A 306 6.03 -11.98 -5.59
CA ARG A 306 5.35 -11.47 -6.78
C ARG A 306 3.82 -11.59 -6.67
N THR A 307 3.32 -12.56 -5.93
CA THR A 307 1.91 -12.92 -5.86
C THR A 307 1.37 -12.84 -4.44
N THR A 308 0.07 -12.57 -4.29
CA THR A 308 -0.62 -12.65 -2.99
C THR A 308 -0.53 -14.06 -2.40
N ARG A 309 -0.64 -15.11 -3.24
CA ARG A 309 -0.50 -16.51 -2.80
C ARG A 309 0.87 -16.78 -2.20
N GLY A 310 1.94 -16.33 -2.86
CA GLY A 310 3.30 -16.47 -2.32
C GLY A 310 3.48 -15.70 -1.00
N ALA A 311 2.91 -14.48 -0.90
CA ALA A 311 2.94 -13.72 0.34
C ALA A 311 2.18 -14.41 1.48
N GLN A 312 1.04 -15.06 1.20
CA GLN A 312 0.30 -15.87 2.17
C GLN A 312 1.09 -17.11 2.62
N GLN A 313 1.83 -17.75 1.73
CA GLN A 313 2.70 -18.88 2.09
C GLN A 313 3.84 -18.44 3.01
N ILE A 314 4.47 -17.29 2.71
CA ILE A 314 5.46 -16.68 3.62
C ILE A 314 4.81 -16.38 4.97
N GLU A 315 3.59 -15.84 4.99
CA GLU A 315 2.85 -15.54 6.21
C GLU A 315 2.64 -16.79 7.07
N GLU A 316 2.16 -17.87 6.48
CA GLU A 316 1.93 -19.14 7.18
C GLU A 316 3.25 -19.70 7.76
N GLU A 317 4.34 -19.62 6.99
CA GLU A 317 5.66 -20.05 7.43
C GLU A 317 6.17 -19.21 8.60
N VAL A 318 6.15 -17.88 8.49
CA VAL A 318 6.61 -16.95 9.54
C VAL A 318 5.80 -17.14 10.83
N ARG A 319 4.49 -17.36 10.69
CA ARG A 319 3.59 -17.66 11.81
C ARG A 319 3.97 -19.00 12.48
N ARG A 320 4.22 -20.05 11.69
CA ARG A 320 4.64 -21.38 12.19
C ARG A 320 5.98 -21.30 12.92
N ARG A 321 6.91 -20.46 12.47
CA ARG A 321 8.23 -20.22 13.08
C ARG A 321 8.15 -19.37 14.35
N GLY A 322 6.99 -18.82 14.71
CA GLY A 322 6.76 -18.05 15.93
C GLY A 322 7.36 -16.65 15.90
N HIS A 323 7.30 -15.96 14.77
CA HIS A 323 7.69 -14.56 14.66
C HIS A 323 6.46 -13.66 14.53
N LEU A 324 6.45 -12.52 15.24
CA LEU A 324 5.48 -11.46 15.02
C LEU A 324 5.76 -10.73 13.70
N TYR A 325 4.71 -10.41 12.95
CA TYR A 325 4.83 -9.76 11.65
C TYR A 325 3.69 -8.76 11.39
N ILE A 326 3.90 -7.96 10.36
CA ILE A 326 2.87 -7.11 9.74
C ILE A 326 2.62 -7.63 8.33
N TYR A 327 1.36 -7.91 7.98
CA TYR A 327 0.94 -8.29 6.66
C TYR A 327 -0.19 -7.39 6.17
N ASN A 328 -0.02 -6.75 5.01
CA ASN A 328 -0.98 -5.77 4.46
C ASN A 328 -1.39 -4.68 5.46
N GLY A 329 -0.43 -4.18 6.25
CA GLY A 329 -0.69 -3.14 7.25
C GLY A 329 -1.30 -3.64 8.58
N SER A 330 -1.71 -4.90 8.65
CA SER A 330 -2.28 -5.51 9.86
C SER A 330 -1.23 -6.32 10.59
N LYS A 331 -1.18 -6.19 11.92
CA LYS A 331 -0.33 -7.03 12.77
C LYS A 331 -0.87 -8.46 12.81
N SER A 332 0.01 -9.43 12.94
CA SER A 332 -0.29 -10.87 13.03
C SER A 332 -1.20 -11.25 14.19
N ILE A 333 -1.19 -10.43 15.26
CA ILE A 333 -2.11 -10.47 16.40
C ILE A 333 -2.53 -9.05 16.73
N ASP A 334 -3.79 -8.86 17.11
CA ASP A 334 -4.29 -7.56 17.58
C ASP A 334 -3.46 -7.07 18.76
N SER A 335 -2.97 -5.83 18.67
CA SER A 335 -2.17 -5.21 19.72
C SER A 335 -2.86 -5.22 21.09
N LYS A 336 -4.21 -5.10 21.11
CA LYS A 336 -4.99 -5.16 22.37
C LYS A 336 -4.96 -6.54 23.01
N VAL A 337 -4.87 -7.61 22.20
CA VAL A 337 -4.72 -8.98 22.72
C VAL A 337 -3.33 -9.16 23.33
N LEU A 338 -2.27 -8.73 22.63
CA LEU A 338 -0.90 -8.82 23.14
C LEU A 338 -0.72 -7.98 24.43
N GLU A 339 -1.30 -6.80 24.45
CA GLU A 339 -1.28 -5.95 25.62
C GLU A 339 -2.05 -6.58 26.81
N ALA A 340 -3.20 -7.17 26.55
CA ALA A 340 -3.96 -7.89 27.59
C ALA A 340 -3.17 -9.07 28.16
N VAL A 341 -2.45 -9.83 27.33
CA VAL A 341 -1.54 -10.91 27.79
C VAL A 341 -0.45 -10.36 28.70
N ARG A 342 0.23 -9.29 28.29
CA ARG A 342 1.26 -8.66 29.10
C ARG A 342 0.74 -8.10 30.42
N LEU A 343 -0.38 -7.37 30.38
CA LEU A 343 -1.00 -6.78 31.58
C LEU A 343 -1.47 -7.85 32.54
N TRP A 344 -2.01 -8.96 32.04
CA TRP A 344 -2.44 -10.08 32.88
C TRP A 344 -1.26 -10.73 33.64
N GLU A 345 -0.15 -11.00 32.94
CA GLU A 345 1.02 -11.54 33.62
C GLU A 345 1.65 -10.51 34.58
N HIS A 346 1.70 -9.24 34.23
CA HIS A 346 2.13 -8.17 35.12
C HIS A 346 1.30 -8.10 36.41
N LEU A 347 -0.03 -8.26 36.29
CA LEU A 347 -0.92 -8.35 37.46
C LEU A 347 -0.65 -9.60 38.33
N ARG A 348 -0.40 -10.74 37.68
CA ARG A 348 -0.09 -12.01 38.34
C ARG A 348 1.28 -11.97 39.09
N GLU A 349 2.20 -11.17 38.65
CA GLU A 349 3.50 -10.89 39.30
C GLU A 349 3.38 -9.96 40.52
N GLY A 350 2.15 -9.58 40.92
CA GLY A 350 1.89 -8.73 42.09
C GLY A 350 1.86 -7.24 41.81
N ASN A 351 1.91 -6.83 40.54
CA ASN A 351 1.80 -5.42 40.16
C ASN A 351 0.34 -4.95 40.11
N ARG A 352 0.15 -3.66 39.90
CA ARG A 352 -1.18 -3.02 39.87
C ARG A 352 -1.56 -2.55 38.46
N LEU A 353 -2.85 -2.57 38.18
CA LEU A 353 -3.40 -2.08 36.90
C LEU A 353 -4.38 -0.92 37.11
N THR A 354 -4.43 0.01 36.17
CA THR A 354 -5.48 1.03 36.10
C THR A 354 -6.80 0.40 35.66
N VAL A 355 -7.90 1.12 35.85
CA VAL A 355 -9.24 0.65 35.44
C VAL A 355 -9.30 0.34 33.94
N ASP A 356 -8.68 1.13 33.06
CA ASP A 356 -8.68 0.91 31.61
C ASP A 356 -7.88 -0.33 31.24
N GLN A 357 -6.77 -0.57 31.93
CA GLN A 357 -5.97 -1.79 31.77
C GLN A 357 -6.76 -3.04 32.20
N VAL A 358 -7.47 -2.98 33.33
CA VAL A 358 -8.34 -4.06 33.79
C VAL A 358 -9.47 -4.32 32.77
N LYS A 359 -10.12 -3.25 32.26
CA LYS A 359 -11.14 -3.38 31.20
C LYS A 359 -10.58 -4.09 29.96
N LEU A 360 -9.35 -3.82 29.57
CA LEU A 360 -8.68 -4.45 28.43
C LEU A 360 -8.45 -5.95 28.67
N VAL A 361 -7.98 -6.34 29.84
CA VAL A 361 -7.78 -7.73 30.27
C VAL A 361 -9.14 -8.47 30.31
N TYR A 362 -10.14 -7.89 30.97
CA TYR A 362 -11.47 -8.50 31.12
C TYR A 362 -12.20 -8.71 29.78
N LYS A 363 -11.91 -7.91 28.74
CA LYS A 363 -12.41 -8.14 27.40
C LYS A 363 -11.98 -9.49 26.83
N GLN A 364 -10.86 -10.04 27.27
CA GLN A 364 -10.33 -11.33 26.80
C GLN A 364 -10.78 -12.53 27.68
N MET A 365 -11.61 -12.30 28.69
CA MET A 365 -12.11 -13.33 29.60
C MET A 365 -13.49 -13.82 29.24
N LEU A 366 -13.76 -15.10 29.52
CA LEU A 366 -15.08 -15.75 29.40
C LEU A 366 -15.95 -15.46 30.61
N LEU A 367 -17.24 -15.15 30.39
CA LEU A 367 -18.18 -14.95 31.46
C LEU A 367 -18.51 -16.29 32.15
N ASN A 368 -18.73 -16.23 33.44
CA ASN A 368 -19.12 -17.35 34.37
C ASN A 368 -18.04 -18.43 34.54
N SER A 369 -16.91 -18.36 33.82
CA SER A 369 -15.75 -19.26 33.98
C SER A 369 -14.50 -18.54 34.45
N GLN A 370 -14.32 -17.31 34.04
CA GLN A 370 -13.13 -16.51 34.33
C GLN A 370 -13.49 -15.18 35.04
N ILE A 371 -14.68 -14.67 34.75
CA ILE A 371 -15.22 -13.46 35.38
C ILE A 371 -16.71 -13.64 35.64
N THR A 372 -17.21 -13.16 36.78
CA THR A 372 -18.65 -13.19 37.15
C THR A 372 -19.46 -12.32 36.20
N TYR A 373 -20.68 -12.78 35.88
CA TYR A 373 -21.64 -12.01 35.08
C TYR A 373 -21.93 -10.64 35.73
N GLY A 374 -21.93 -9.57 34.92
CA GLY A 374 -22.15 -8.21 35.40
C GLY A 374 -20.87 -7.47 35.82
N CYS A 375 -19.78 -8.17 36.10
CA CYS A 375 -18.52 -7.55 36.56
C CYS A 375 -17.55 -7.14 35.39
N LYS A 376 -17.92 -7.43 34.16
CA LYS A 376 -17.09 -7.13 33.00
C LYS A 376 -16.99 -5.64 32.68
N THR A 377 -17.98 -4.87 33.03
CA THR A 377 -18.01 -3.42 32.98
C THR A 377 -17.55 -2.90 34.34
N MET A 378 -16.26 -2.61 34.46
CA MET A 378 -15.75 -1.85 35.60
C MET A 378 -16.41 -0.46 35.61
N PRO A 379 -16.79 0.08 36.78
CA PRO A 379 -17.21 1.48 36.87
C PRO A 379 -16.10 2.38 36.31
N ASP A 380 -16.46 3.53 35.75
CA ASP A 380 -15.47 4.52 35.32
C ASP A 380 -14.69 4.96 36.56
N GLY A 381 -13.41 4.57 36.58
CA GLY A 381 -12.54 4.84 37.74
C GLY A 381 -12.15 6.31 37.81
N GLN A 382 -12.02 6.81 39.01
CA GLN A 382 -11.35 8.08 39.25
C GLN A 382 -9.87 7.96 38.81
N GLU A 383 -9.31 9.00 38.22
CA GLU A 383 -7.87 9.06 37.94
C GLU A 383 -7.05 8.75 39.21
N GLY A 384 -6.10 7.84 39.08
CA GLY A 384 -5.20 7.44 40.19
C GLY A 384 -5.59 6.20 40.97
N VAL A 385 -6.70 5.53 40.65
CA VAL A 385 -7.09 4.26 41.28
C VAL A 385 -6.40 3.08 40.56
N PHE A 386 -5.73 2.24 41.32
CA PHE A 386 -5.05 1.03 40.86
C PHE A 386 -5.63 -0.21 41.57
N TYR A 387 -5.68 -1.31 40.84
CA TYR A 387 -6.23 -2.58 41.32
C TYR A 387 -5.14 -3.66 41.37
N THR A 388 -5.11 -4.39 42.44
CA THR A 388 -4.32 -5.63 42.60
C THR A 388 -5.13 -6.83 42.15
N LEU A 389 -4.48 -7.98 42.01
CA LEU A 389 -5.15 -9.26 41.73
C LEU A 389 -6.20 -9.59 42.82
N GLU A 390 -5.85 -9.36 44.10
CA GLU A 390 -6.72 -9.60 45.23
C GLU A 390 -7.97 -8.70 45.22
N ASP A 391 -7.81 -7.42 44.91
CA ASP A 391 -8.92 -6.48 44.80
C ASP A 391 -9.89 -6.95 43.70
N LEU A 392 -9.37 -7.41 42.56
CA LEU A 392 -10.19 -7.91 41.45
C LEU A 392 -10.94 -9.20 41.80
N GLN A 393 -10.32 -10.09 42.60
CA GLN A 393 -10.97 -11.31 43.05
C GLN A 393 -12.04 -11.05 44.11
N ARG A 394 -11.77 -10.13 45.04
CA ARG A 394 -12.68 -9.81 46.15
C ARG A 394 -13.89 -8.99 45.70
N ASP A 395 -13.64 -7.92 44.90
CA ASP A 395 -14.66 -6.89 44.69
C ASP A 395 -15.10 -6.77 43.23
N HIS A 396 -14.38 -7.36 42.26
CA HIS A 396 -14.61 -7.16 40.83
C HIS A 396 -14.80 -8.45 40.04
N GLY A 397 -15.18 -9.53 40.73
CA GLY A 397 -15.68 -10.77 40.15
C GLY A 397 -14.67 -11.59 39.36
N LEU A 398 -13.37 -11.40 39.57
CA LEU A 398 -12.33 -12.26 38.99
C LEU A 398 -12.37 -13.63 39.70
N LEU A 399 -12.50 -14.73 38.94
CA LEU A 399 -12.72 -16.06 39.47
C LEU A 399 -11.46 -16.91 39.66
N HIS A 400 -10.33 -16.51 39.07
CA HIS A 400 -9.08 -17.28 39.11
C HIS A 400 -7.85 -16.40 38.80
N SER A 401 -6.66 -17.01 39.00
CA SER A 401 -5.34 -16.38 38.72
C SER A 401 -4.44 -17.26 37.84
N HIS A 402 -5.06 -18.09 36.95
CA HIS A 402 -4.29 -18.96 36.05
C HIS A 402 -3.42 -18.17 35.06
N PRO A 403 -2.35 -18.78 34.53
CA PRO A 403 -1.56 -18.18 33.47
C PRO A 403 -2.41 -17.70 32.30
N TRP A 404 -1.92 -16.70 31.53
CA TRP A 404 -2.69 -16.01 30.49
C TRP A 404 -3.34 -16.96 29.46
N ASP A 405 -2.68 -18.05 29.14
CA ASP A 405 -3.15 -19.03 28.15
C ASP A 405 -4.39 -19.84 28.61
N VAL A 406 -4.65 -19.86 29.91
CA VAL A 406 -5.88 -20.39 30.52
C VAL A 406 -6.78 -19.24 30.98
N GLY A 407 -6.19 -18.20 31.56
CA GLY A 407 -6.89 -17.06 32.17
C GLY A 407 -7.59 -16.13 31.18
N LEU A 408 -7.15 -16.07 29.92
CA LEU A 408 -7.73 -15.23 28.88
C LEU A 408 -8.46 -16.08 27.82
N GLY A 409 -9.55 -16.69 28.21
CA GLY A 409 -10.25 -17.76 27.47
C GLY A 409 -10.85 -17.35 26.13
N LYS A 410 -11.01 -16.07 25.83
CA LYS A 410 -11.48 -15.59 24.53
C LYS A 410 -10.41 -15.58 23.45
N ILE A 411 -9.13 -15.63 23.82
CA ILE A 411 -8.04 -15.79 22.86
C ILE A 411 -8.21 -17.18 22.23
N SER A 412 -8.27 -17.26 20.91
CA SER A 412 -8.43 -18.54 20.22
C SER A 412 -7.27 -19.49 20.51
N GLU A 413 -7.49 -20.80 20.48
CA GLU A 413 -6.43 -21.81 20.67
C GLU A 413 -5.29 -21.63 19.66
N ARG A 414 -5.63 -21.29 18.41
CA ARG A 414 -4.68 -20.99 17.35
C ARG A 414 -3.78 -19.80 17.75
N ASP A 415 -4.36 -18.73 18.28
CA ASP A 415 -3.59 -17.55 18.68
C ASP A 415 -2.78 -17.78 19.94
N ARG A 416 -3.34 -18.54 20.92
CA ARG A 416 -2.57 -18.93 22.11
C ARG A 416 -1.32 -19.73 21.77
N THR A 417 -1.45 -20.73 20.89
CA THR A 417 -0.31 -21.51 20.39
C THR A 417 0.73 -20.64 19.71
N TYR A 418 0.28 -19.71 18.87
CA TYR A 418 1.16 -18.79 18.18
C TYR A 418 1.85 -17.80 19.12
N ILE A 419 1.14 -17.16 20.06
CA ILE A 419 1.73 -16.26 21.05
C ILE A 419 2.78 -17.00 21.90
N LYS A 420 2.51 -18.25 22.32
CA LYS A 420 3.50 -19.09 23.01
C LYS A 420 4.76 -19.31 22.19
N ALA A 421 4.60 -19.55 20.88
CA ALA A 421 5.75 -19.72 19.98
C ALA A 421 6.56 -18.41 19.87
N CYS A 422 5.90 -17.26 19.75
CA CYS A 422 6.55 -15.94 19.71
C CYS A 422 7.33 -15.66 21.00
N LEU A 423 6.74 -15.91 22.17
CA LEU A 423 7.39 -15.72 23.47
C LEU A 423 8.63 -16.62 23.64
N ARG A 424 8.57 -17.90 23.17
CA ARG A 424 9.74 -18.81 23.19
C ARG A 424 10.87 -18.33 22.29
N LYS A 425 10.55 -17.58 21.23
CA LYS A 425 11.52 -16.94 20.32
C LYS A 425 12.07 -15.62 20.85
N GLY A 426 11.55 -15.10 21.96
CA GLY A 426 11.95 -13.82 22.53
C GLY A 426 11.35 -12.61 21.81
N GLU A 427 10.26 -12.81 21.04
CA GLU A 427 9.57 -11.68 20.39
C GLU A 427 8.95 -10.74 21.44
N SER A 428 9.15 -9.43 21.28
CA SER A 428 8.54 -8.41 22.14
C SER A 428 7.07 -8.22 21.81
N LEU A 429 6.18 -8.39 22.80
CA LEU A 429 4.74 -8.18 22.61
C LEU A 429 4.35 -6.70 22.51
N THR A 430 5.24 -5.78 22.89
CA THR A 430 4.96 -4.34 22.94
C THR A 430 5.49 -3.56 21.75
N GLU A 431 6.55 -4.05 21.13
CA GLU A 431 7.20 -3.39 20.02
C GLU A 431 6.46 -3.58 18.68
N THR A 432 6.78 -2.72 17.73
CA THR A 432 6.32 -2.93 16.34
C THR A 432 7.03 -4.14 15.77
N PRO A 433 6.30 -5.11 15.20
CA PRO A 433 6.93 -6.26 14.56
C PRO A 433 7.98 -5.84 13.53
N ARG A 434 9.16 -6.41 13.62
CA ARG A 434 10.31 -6.13 12.75
C ARG A 434 10.22 -6.81 11.38
N ILE A 435 9.30 -7.77 11.23
CA ILE A 435 9.06 -8.50 9.98
C ILE A 435 7.83 -7.91 9.29
N ARG A 436 8.00 -7.51 8.04
CA ARG A 436 6.90 -7.06 7.16
C ARG A 436 6.80 -8.01 5.98
N ILE A 437 5.61 -8.52 5.73
CA ILE A 437 5.30 -9.41 4.60
C ILE A 437 4.45 -8.63 3.60
N SER A 438 4.79 -8.71 2.32
CA SER A 438 4.09 -7.94 1.30
C SER A 438 4.27 -8.56 -0.10
N THR A 439 3.42 -8.13 -1.04
CA THR A 439 3.77 -8.28 -2.45
C THR A 439 4.79 -7.22 -2.86
N ILE A 440 5.56 -7.46 -3.92
CA ILE A 440 6.51 -6.47 -4.46
C ILE A 440 5.78 -5.15 -4.79
N HIS A 441 4.55 -5.22 -5.34
CA HIS A 441 3.75 -4.05 -5.68
C HIS A 441 3.40 -3.20 -4.46
N SER A 442 2.91 -3.84 -3.40
CA SER A 442 2.54 -3.12 -2.16
C SER A 442 3.76 -2.64 -1.37
N ALA A 443 4.94 -3.21 -1.63
CA ALA A 443 6.22 -2.79 -1.04
C ALA A 443 6.91 -1.66 -1.80
N LYS A 444 6.34 -1.15 -2.90
CA LYS A 444 6.91 0.01 -3.60
C LYS A 444 7.05 1.18 -2.63
N GLY A 445 8.20 1.85 -2.66
CA GLY A 445 8.55 2.90 -1.70
C GLY A 445 9.09 2.41 -0.35
N ALA A 446 8.87 1.14 0.04
CA ALA A 446 9.44 0.57 1.27
C ALA A 446 10.91 0.17 1.08
N GLN A 447 11.59 -0.05 2.22
CA GLN A 447 12.94 -0.62 2.30
C GLN A 447 13.13 -1.31 3.64
N ALA A 448 14.11 -2.20 3.73
CA ALA A 448 14.55 -2.84 4.97
C ALA A 448 16.03 -3.19 4.91
N THR A 449 16.65 -3.41 6.07
CA THR A 449 18.02 -3.91 6.18
C THR A 449 18.17 -5.24 5.46
N ASN A 450 17.23 -6.16 5.72
CA ASN A 450 17.18 -7.48 5.11
C ASN A 450 15.92 -7.62 4.25
N VAL A 451 16.07 -8.12 3.05
CA VAL A 451 14.96 -8.46 2.15
C VAL A 451 15.05 -9.93 1.77
N MET A 452 13.96 -10.65 1.95
CA MET A 452 13.77 -11.98 1.37
C MET A 452 12.82 -11.87 0.19
N LEU A 453 13.23 -12.32 -0.98
CA LEU A 453 12.46 -12.24 -2.21
C LEU A 453 12.24 -13.63 -2.80
N LEU A 454 10.97 -14.06 -2.88
CA LEU A 454 10.61 -15.24 -3.67
C LEU A 454 10.70 -14.91 -5.15
N THR A 455 11.36 -15.78 -5.92
CA THR A 455 11.54 -15.57 -7.36
C THR A 455 10.45 -16.22 -8.21
N ASP A 456 9.39 -16.73 -7.60
CA ASP A 456 8.21 -17.24 -8.32
C ASP A 456 7.57 -16.14 -9.15
N THR A 457 7.22 -16.47 -10.39
CA THR A 457 6.45 -15.61 -11.30
C THR A 457 5.02 -16.10 -11.44
N MET A 458 4.26 -15.41 -12.24
CA MET A 458 2.92 -15.82 -12.57
C MET A 458 2.85 -16.49 -13.94
N ARG A 459 1.93 -17.47 -14.06
CA ARG A 459 1.77 -18.28 -15.27
C ARG A 459 1.18 -17.54 -16.47
N ARG A 460 0.63 -16.33 -16.29
CA ARG A 460 -0.05 -15.57 -17.36
C ARG A 460 0.13 -14.08 -17.17
N PRO A 461 0.22 -13.29 -18.27
CA PRO A 461 0.29 -11.82 -18.19
C PRO A 461 -0.99 -11.21 -17.63
N TYR A 462 -0.80 -10.07 -16.98
CA TYR A 462 -1.67 -9.47 -15.99
C TYR A 462 -2.58 -8.38 -16.43
N SER A 463 -3.07 -8.32 -17.58
CA SER A 463 -4.26 -7.51 -17.75
C SER A 463 -5.38 -8.41 -18.26
N MET A 464 -6.46 -8.50 -17.52
CA MET A 464 -7.68 -9.12 -18.04
C MET A 464 -8.18 -8.39 -19.28
N TRP A 465 -7.76 -7.15 -19.48
CA TRP A 465 -8.37 -6.20 -20.40
C TRP A 465 -7.49 -5.79 -21.57
N ARG A 466 -6.22 -6.20 -21.59
CA ARG A 466 -5.28 -5.77 -22.62
C ARG A 466 -4.21 -6.85 -22.86
N LYS A 467 -3.97 -7.19 -24.14
CA LYS A 467 -2.67 -7.75 -24.53
C LYS A 467 -1.63 -6.70 -24.20
N LEU A 468 -0.92 -6.90 -23.11
CA LEU A 468 0.23 -6.07 -22.79
C LEU A 468 1.40 -6.58 -23.61
N ASP A 469 1.60 -5.97 -24.79
CA ASP A 469 2.89 -6.07 -25.45
C ASP A 469 3.94 -5.59 -24.46
N GLY A 470 4.99 -6.38 -24.20
CA GLY A 470 6.03 -6.02 -23.25
C GLY A 470 5.75 -6.44 -21.78
N TYR A 471 4.89 -7.45 -21.51
CA TYR A 471 4.73 -7.96 -20.14
C TYR A 471 6.02 -8.51 -19.53
N ILE A 472 6.98 -8.93 -20.38
CA ILE A 472 8.32 -9.35 -19.96
C ILE A 472 9.07 -8.17 -19.34
N ASP A 473 8.91 -6.98 -19.91
CA ASP A 473 9.46 -5.73 -19.41
C ASP A 473 8.81 -5.36 -18.07
N ASP A 474 7.50 -5.58 -17.92
CA ASP A 474 6.79 -5.32 -16.68
C ASP A 474 7.28 -6.25 -15.55
N GLU A 475 7.48 -7.55 -15.83
CA GLU A 475 8.06 -8.47 -14.85
C GLU A 475 9.50 -8.08 -14.49
N ALA A 476 10.31 -7.64 -15.45
CA ALA A 476 11.66 -7.14 -15.18
C ALA A 476 11.62 -5.92 -14.23
N ARG A 477 10.73 -4.95 -14.46
CA ARG A 477 10.54 -3.80 -13.57
C ARG A 477 10.07 -4.23 -12.17
N VAL A 478 9.16 -5.20 -12.09
CA VAL A 478 8.68 -5.71 -10.78
C VAL A 478 9.83 -6.33 -9.99
N PHE A 479 10.62 -7.20 -10.61
CA PHE A 479 11.77 -7.80 -9.92
C PHE A 479 12.87 -6.77 -9.63
N TYR A 480 13.11 -5.81 -10.52
CA TYR A 480 13.99 -4.67 -10.25
C TYR A 480 13.56 -3.90 -8.99
N VAL A 481 12.26 -3.62 -8.84
CA VAL A 481 11.73 -3.01 -7.61
C VAL A 481 12.00 -3.90 -6.40
N GLY A 482 11.74 -5.21 -6.46
CA GLY A 482 11.99 -6.15 -5.36
C GLY A 482 13.46 -6.17 -4.93
N LEU A 483 14.38 -6.32 -5.89
CA LEU A 483 15.83 -6.36 -5.66
C LEU A 483 16.39 -5.08 -5.01
N THR A 484 15.79 -3.94 -5.32
CA THR A 484 16.24 -2.62 -4.86
C THR A 484 15.62 -2.19 -3.53
N ARG A 485 14.98 -3.10 -2.79
CA ARG A 485 14.41 -2.81 -1.45
C ARG A 485 15.37 -3.05 -0.30
N ALA A 486 16.39 -3.88 -0.49
CA ALA A 486 17.38 -4.19 0.54
C ALA A 486 18.42 -3.08 0.68
N THR A 487 18.75 -2.75 1.93
CA THR A 487 19.83 -1.80 2.23
C THR A 487 21.14 -2.48 2.65
N GLU A 488 21.11 -3.78 3.02
CA GLU A 488 22.30 -4.54 3.42
C GLU A 488 22.31 -5.95 2.83
N ARG A 489 21.26 -6.75 3.09
CA ARG A 489 21.21 -8.16 2.71
C ARG A 489 20.00 -8.48 1.86
N LEU A 490 20.25 -9.17 0.76
CA LEU A 490 19.22 -9.64 -0.15
C LEU A 490 19.25 -11.17 -0.21
N HIS A 491 18.21 -11.81 0.30
CA HIS A 491 18.03 -13.25 0.28
C HIS A 491 17.08 -13.62 -0.88
N LEU A 492 17.59 -14.29 -1.89
CA LEU A 492 16.85 -14.76 -3.05
C LEU A 492 16.47 -16.22 -2.85
N ILE A 493 15.19 -16.51 -2.98
CA ILE A 493 14.66 -17.86 -2.80
C ILE A 493 14.34 -18.43 -4.17
N HIS A 494 14.88 -19.63 -4.46
CA HIS A 494 14.54 -20.35 -5.69
C HIS A 494 13.01 -20.56 -5.80
N PRO A 495 12.47 -20.59 -7.02
CA PRO A 495 11.04 -20.74 -7.23
C PRO A 495 10.50 -21.99 -6.53
N MET A 496 9.46 -21.84 -5.76
CA MET A 496 8.73 -22.97 -5.14
C MET A 496 7.85 -23.71 -6.15
N PHE A 497 7.49 -23.02 -7.24
CA PHE A 497 6.69 -23.56 -8.34
C PHE A 497 7.53 -23.65 -9.61
N SER A 498 7.05 -24.41 -10.58
CA SER A 498 7.77 -24.72 -11.84
C SER A 498 8.15 -23.52 -12.72
N GLN A 499 7.74 -22.31 -12.35
CA GLN A 499 8.02 -21.09 -13.11
C GLN A 499 8.58 -20.01 -12.18
N GLY A 500 9.86 -19.72 -12.34
CA GLY A 500 10.54 -18.63 -11.66
C GLY A 500 10.99 -17.54 -12.62
N TYR A 501 11.18 -16.35 -12.09
CA TYR A 501 11.85 -15.27 -12.82
C TYR A 501 13.35 -15.57 -12.85
N SER A 502 13.94 -15.56 -14.03
CA SER A 502 15.39 -15.83 -14.21
C SER A 502 16.20 -14.63 -13.71
N ILE A 503 16.72 -14.73 -12.51
CA ILE A 503 17.69 -13.80 -11.94
C ILE A 503 19.09 -14.38 -12.19
N PRO A 504 20.02 -13.64 -12.81
CA PRO A 504 21.40 -14.12 -13.03
C PRO A 504 22.15 -14.17 -11.68
N TYR A 505 23.00 -15.19 -11.57
CA TYR A 505 23.94 -15.31 -10.43
C TYR A 505 25.03 -14.25 -10.47
#